data_42642e6db2ff653c00434383b3e00b42
#
_entry.id   42642e6db2ff653c00434383b3e00b42
#
_cell.length_a   1.000
_cell.length_b   1.000
_cell.length_c   1.000
_cell.angle_alpha   90.00
_cell.angle_beta   90.00
_cell.angle_gamma   90.00
#
_symmetry.space_group_name_H-M   'P 1'
#
loop_
_entity.id
_entity.type
_entity.pdbx_description
1 polymer ?
#
loop_
_entity_poly.entity_id
_entity_poly.type
_entity_poly.pdbx_seq_one_letter_code
_entity_poly.pdbx_strand_id
1 'polypeptide(L)'
;MPGITIMLAADPAKGSTAKDDGRNDMRKLIILGLIAATAMPGAAMAQSRGEVRDSARELRQEQRELRDARRYGDRRDVREERRDVREARREVREDWRDYRRSNRNVYRAGSWRAPFRYTRWNEGARIRPVYYSSRYYISDPYRYRLPRPGNNLRWVRHYNDVLLVNVRSGRVMQVHRGFFW
;
A
#
# COMPACT_ATOMS: atom_id res chain seq x y z
N MET A 1 43.31 69.53 27.41
CA MET A 1 42.97 69.00 26.10
C MET A 1 42.23 67.72 26.28
N PRO A 2 40.87 67.65 26.09
CA PRO A 2 40.07 66.49 26.41
C PRO A 2 40.00 65.54 25.23
N GLY A 3 40.17 64.24 25.52
CA GLY A 3 39.96 63.14 24.60
C GLY A 3 38.50 62.81 24.45
N ILE A 4 38.02 62.59 23.22
CA ILE A 4 36.70 62.26 22.83
C ILE A 4 36.61 60.72 22.79
N THR A 5 35.79 60.15 23.70
CA THR A 5 35.41 58.73 23.64
C THR A 5 34.20 58.55 22.75
N ILE A 6 34.36 57.81 21.68
CA ILE A 6 33.23 57.42 20.80
C ILE A 6 32.62 56.13 21.32
N MET A 7 31.38 56.22 21.73
CA MET A 7 30.53 55.07 22.08
C MET A 7 30.03 54.40 20.81
N LEU A 8 30.42 53.16 20.59
CA LEU A 8 29.89 52.33 19.49
C LEU A 8 28.62 51.65 19.98
N ALA A 9 27.48 51.99 19.40
CA ALA A 9 26.22 51.38 19.66
C ALA A 9 26.13 49.98 18.96
N ALA A 10 25.86 48.96 19.73
CA ALA A 10 25.62 47.61 19.22
C ALA A 10 24.18 47.48 18.67
N ASP A 11 24.07 47.06 17.45
CA ASP A 11 22.84 46.75 16.75
C ASP A 11 22.29 45.36 17.23
N PRO A 12 21.02 45.22 17.62
CA PRO A 12 20.49 43.92 17.97
C PRO A 12 20.12 43.13 16.72
N ALA A 13 20.83 42.02 16.54
CA ALA A 13 20.60 41.05 15.46
C ALA A 13 19.17 40.55 15.40
N LYS A 14 18.61 40.62 14.22
CA LYS A 14 17.35 39.97 13.81
C LYS A 14 17.47 38.45 14.02
N GLY A 15 16.66 37.93 14.92
CA GLY A 15 16.42 36.50 15.07
C GLY A 15 15.72 35.94 13.82
N SER A 16 16.48 35.23 12.99
CA SER A 16 15.96 34.39 11.94
C SER A 16 15.45 33.10 12.61
N THR A 17 14.14 32.96 12.72
CA THR A 17 13.51 31.68 13.06
C THR A 17 13.68 30.75 11.87
N ALA A 18 14.74 29.96 11.87
CA ALA A 18 14.86 28.79 11.00
C ALA A 18 13.76 27.80 11.42
N LYS A 19 12.69 27.76 10.63
CA LYS A 19 11.64 26.74 10.71
C LYS A 19 12.28 25.41 10.38
N ASP A 20 12.30 24.53 11.36
CA ASP A 20 12.88 23.19 11.32
C ASP A 20 12.27 22.38 10.18
N ASP A 21 13.01 22.23 9.08
CA ASP A 21 12.68 21.43 7.90
C ASP A 21 13.26 19.99 8.02
N GLY A 22 13.69 19.60 9.22
CA GLY A 22 14.34 18.32 9.48
C GLY A 22 13.44 17.08 9.31
N ARG A 23 12.13 17.28 9.17
CA ARG A 23 11.18 16.18 9.05
C ARG A 23 11.15 15.54 7.66
N ASN A 24 11.44 16.34 6.62
CA ASN A 24 11.45 15.86 5.23
C ASN A 24 12.74 15.12 4.85
N ASP A 25 13.87 15.45 5.48
CA ASP A 25 15.14 14.80 5.17
C ASP A 25 15.26 13.39 5.75
N MET A 26 14.66 13.12 6.91
CA MET A 26 14.60 11.74 7.45
C MET A 26 13.74 10.80 6.61
N ARG A 27 12.68 11.32 5.96
CA ARG A 27 11.84 10.53 5.05
C ARG A 27 12.59 10.08 3.79
N LYS A 28 13.45 10.95 3.24
CA LYS A 28 14.27 10.65 2.05
C LYS A 28 15.41 9.67 2.33
N LEU A 29 15.91 9.62 3.57
CA LEU A 29 16.98 8.71 3.96
C LEU A 29 16.51 7.26 4.19
N ILE A 30 15.23 7.05 4.48
CA ILE A 30 14.66 5.69 4.65
C ILE A 30 14.50 4.98 3.31
N ILE A 31 14.25 5.74 2.22
CA ILE A 31 14.07 5.17 0.86
C ILE A 31 15.39 4.73 0.23
N LEU A 32 16.54 5.29 0.64
CA LEU A 32 17.85 5.00 0.07
C LEU A 32 18.65 3.89 0.76
N GLY A 33 18.14 3.32 1.85
CA GLY A 33 18.85 2.34 2.67
C GLY A 33 18.63 0.86 2.31
N LEU A 34 17.84 0.52 1.29
CA LEU A 34 17.39 -0.87 1.02
C LEU A 34 17.98 -1.52 -0.24
N ILE A 35 19.02 -0.96 -0.83
CA ILE A 35 19.69 -1.55 -2.00
C ILE A 35 21.12 -1.93 -1.68
N ALA A 36 21.33 -2.92 -0.84
CA ALA A 36 22.55 -3.76 -0.81
C ALA A 36 22.30 -5.02 0.04
N ALA A 37 21.65 -6.03 -0.50
CA ALA A 37 21.68 -7.36 0.04
C ALA A 37 22.03 -8.37 -1.04
N THR A 38 23.25 -8.87 -1.01
CA THR A 38 23.80 -9.92 -1.82
C THR A 38 23.01 -11.22 -1.69
N ALA A 39 22.74 -11.84 -2.82
CA ALA A 39 21.91 -13.01 -2.99
C ALA A 39 22.43 -14.26 -2.23
N MET A 40 21.63 -14.75 -1.27
CA MET A 40 21.65 -16.14 -0.85
C MET A 40 20.27 -16.77 -1.16
N PRO A 41 20.17 -17.87 -1.89
CA PRO A 41 18.90 -18.42 -2.37
C PRO A 41 17.95 -18.91 -1.25
N GLY A 42 18.41 -19.09 -0.04
CA GLY A 42 17.58 -19.43 1.11
C GLY A 42 17.02 -18.24 1.88
N ALA A 43 17.63 -17.07 1.78
CA ALA A 43 17.20 -15.84 2.46
C ALA A 43 16.08 -15.12 1.71
N ALA A 44 15.99 -15.27 0.39
CA ALA A 44 15.02 -14.59 -0.48
C ALA A 44 13.56 -14.88 -0.11
N MET A 45 13.26 -16.09 0.40
CA MET A 45 11.90 -16.48 0.77
C MET A 45 11.43 -15.87 2.11
N ALA A 46 12.35 -15.61 3.02
CA ALA A 46 12.04 -14.96 4.30
C ALA A 46 11.93 -13.43 4.13
N GLN A 47 12.77 -12.89 3.26
CA GLN A 47 12.84 -11.46 2.96
C GLN A 47 11.55 -10.96 2.32
N SER A 48 11.01 -11.65 1.32
CA SER A 48 9.76 -11.26 0.64
C SER A 48 8.52 -11.25 1.55
N ARG A 49 8.52 -11.99 2.67
CA ARG A 49 7.42 -11.92 3.66
C ARG A 49 7.49 -10.67 4.52
N GLY A 50 8.70 -10.24 4.86
CA GLY A 50 8.96 -8.99 5.57
C GLY A 50 8.51 -7.79 4.73
N GLU A 51 9.00 -7.72 3.50
CA GLU A 51 8.71 -6.66 2.54
C GLU A 51 7.22 -6.40 2.35
N VAL A 52 6.41 -7.43 2.06
CA VAL A 52 4.95 -7.29 1.95
C VAL A 52 4.28 -6.78 3.23
N ARG A 53 4.83 -7.09 4.41
CA ARG A 53 4.27 -6.59 5.68
C ARG A 53 4.68 -5.15 5.94
N ASP A 54 5.86 -4.78 5.52
CA ASP A 54 6.44 -3.46 5.73
C ASP A 54 5.81 -2.45 4.78
N SER A 55 5.75 -2.74 3.50
CA SER A 55 5.04 -1.91 2.52
C SER A 55 3.53 -1.76 2.85
N ALA A 56 2.89 -2.81 3.37
CA ALA A 56 1.50 -2.71 3.84
C ALA A 56 1.35 -1.87 5.12
N ARG A 57 2.38 -1.77 5.98
CA ARG A 57 2.40 -0.84 7.13
C ARG A 57 2.59 0.60 6.66
N GLU A 58 3.52 0.81 5.76
CA GLU A 58 3.79 2.10 5.13
C GLU A 58 2.53 2.65 4.45
N LEU A 59 1.88 1.88 3.59
CA LEU A 59 0.61 2.30 2.98
C LEU A 59 -0.44 2.72 4.01
N ARG A 60 -0.53 2.04 5.14
CA ARG A 60 -1.46 2.44 6.22
C ARG A 60 -1.04 3.76 6.87
N GLN A 61 0.25 4.02 6.98
CA GLN A 61 0.78 5.27 7.49
C GLN A 61 0.46 6.42 6.53
N GLU A 62 0.80 6.30 5.25
CA GLU A 62 0.50 7.29 4.22
C GLU A 62 -1.01 7.61 4.13
N GLN A 63 -1.85 6.59 4.30
CA GLN A 63 -3.30 6.79 4.36
C GLN A 63 -3.76 7.56 5.61
N ARG A 64 -3.04 7.48 6.74
CA ARG A 64 -3.33 8.30 7.92
C ARG A 64 -2.88 9.74 7.68
N GLU A 65 -1.69 9.94 7.15
CA GLU A 65 -1.13 11.24 6.83
C GLU A 65 -2.00 11.99 5.82
N LEU A 66 -2.48 11.32 4.78
CA LEU A 66 -3.47 11.90 3.86
C LEU A 66 -4.78 12.29 4.55
N ARG A 67 -5.26 11.53 5.54
CA ARG A 67 -6.46 11.92 6.29
C ARG A 67 -6.21 13.17 7.12
N ASP A 68 -5.04 13.27 7.73
CA ASP A 68 -4.64 14.39 8.57
C ASP A 68 -4.39 15.65 7.72
N ALA A 69 -3.74 15.51 6.57
CA ALA A 69 -3.58 16.59 5.59
C ALA A 69 -4.93 17.11 5.07
N ARG A 70 -5.93 16.24 4.89
CA ARG A 70 -7.29 16.67 4.49
C ARG A 70 -8.04 17.41 5.58
N ARG A 71 -7.69 17.21 6.84
CA ARG A 71 -8.35 17.81 8.01
C ARG A 71 -7.68 19.10 8.44
N TYR A 72 -6.37 19.16 8.36
CA TYR A 72 -5.56 20.20 8.96
C TYR A 72 -4.56 20.85 8.00
N GLY A 73 -4.27 20.24 6.85
CA GLY A 73 -3.32 20.71 5.87
C GLY A 73 -3.91 21.59 4.78
N ASP A 74 -3.06 22.13 3.97
CA ASP A 74 -3.42 22.92 2.80
C ASP A 74 -3.59 22.06 1.52
N ARG A 75 -3.87 22.73 0.38
CA ARG A 75 -4.03 22.04 -0.91
C ARG A 75 -2.73 21.42 -1.43
N ARG A 76 -1.59 21.93 -1.02
CA ARG A 76 -0.27 21.40 -1.41
C ARG A 76 0.00 20.10 -0.66
N ASP A 77 -0.19 20.10 0.66
CA ASP A 77 -0.05 18.94 1.53
C ASP A 77 -0.94 17.78 1.05
N VAL A 78 -2.21 18.06 0.76
CA VAL A 78 -3.13 17.02 0.24
C VAL A 78 -2.68 16.47 -1.11
N ARG A 79 -2.05 17.26 -1.98
CA ARG A 79 -1.54 16.75 -3.26
C ARG A 79 -0.31 15.88 -3.08
N GLU A 80 0.58 16.25 -2.17
CA GLU A 80 1.78 15.51 -1.82
C GLU A 80 1.39 14.14 -1.23
N GLU A 81 0.61 14.13 -0.17
CA GLU A 81 0.17 12.89 0.48
C GLU A 81 -0.65 11.96 -0.46
N ARG A 82 -1.39 12.53 -1.42
CA ARG A 82 -2.03 11.71 -2.46
C ARG A 82 -1.04 11.04 -3.40
N ARG A 83 0.11 11.66 -3.66
CA ARG A 83 1.17 11.06 -4.46
C ARG A 83 1.82 9.92 -3.68
N ASP A 84 2.12 10.14 -2.40
CA ASP A 84 2.77 9.17 -1.53
C ASP A 84 1.88 7.93 -1.30
N VAL A 85 0.60 8.10 -1.07
CA VAL A 85 -0.36 6.99 -1.06
C VAL A 85 -0.40 6.22 -2.40
N ARG A 86 -0.25 6.90 -3.55
CA ARG A 86 -0.20 6.19 -4.85
C ARG A 86 1.09 5.39 -5.01
N GLU A 87 2.18 5.90 -4.53
CA GLU A 87 3.50 5.28 -4.55
C GLU A 87 3.52 4.04 -3.64
N ALA A 88 3.15 4.18 -2.39
CA ALA A 88 3.01 3.08 -1.45
C ALA A 88 2.04 1.97 -1.93
N ARG A 89 0.96 2.34 -2.62
CA ARG A 89 0.06 1.36 -3.27
C ARG A 89 0.73 0.60 -4.43
N ARG A 90 1.65 1.23 -5.13
CA ARG A 90 2.40 0.57 -6.21
C ARG A 90 3.36 -0.45 -5.62
N GLU A 91 4.12 -0.04 -4.62
CA GLU A 91 5.06 -0.88 -3.89
C GLU A 91 4.38 -2.13 -3.30
N VAL A 92 3.32 -1.97 -2.53
CA VAL A 92 2.52 -3.12 -2.04
C VAL A 92 2.13 -4.08 -3.16
N ARG A 93 1.76 -3.57 -4.34
CA ARG A 93 1.39 -4.46 -5.47
C ARG A 93 2.60 -5.19 -6.06
N GLU A 94 3.75 -4.55 -6.09
CA GLU A 94 5.01 -5.13 -6.60
C GLU A 94 5.50 -6.22 -5.65
N ASP A 95 5.61 -5.94 -4.36
CA ASP A 95 6.00 -6.90 -3.33
C ASP A 95 5.06 -8.12 -3.29
N TRP A 96 3.75 -7.88 -3.39
CA TRP A 96 2.79 -8.98 -3.50
C TRP A 96 2.99 -9.80 -4.75
N ARG A 97 3.34 -9.21 -5.88
CA ARG A 97 3.62 -9.94 -7.12
C ARG A 97 4.84 -10.82 -6.95
N ASP A 98 5.90 -10.28 -6.36
CA ASP A 98 7.16 -10.98 -6.17
C ASP A 98 7.03 -12.08 -5.12
N TYR A 99 6.33 -11.83 -4.04
CA TYR A 99 5.95 -12.85 -3.07
C TYR A 99 5.20 -14.02 -3.72
N ARG A 100 4.21 -13.74 -4.58
CA ARG A 100 3.47 -14.81 -5.27
C ARG A 100 4.33 -15.57 -6.28
N ARG A 101 5.24 -14.89 -6.96
CA ARG A 101 6.22 -15.54 -7.86
C ARG A 101 7.12 -16.51 -7.11
N SER A 102 7.59 -16.11 -5.94
CA SER A 102 8.42 -16.96 -5.08
C SER A 102 7.64 -18.13 -4.48
N ASN A 103 6.31 -18.02 -4.35
CA ASN A 103 5.44 -19.04 -3.79
C ASN A 103 4.51 -19.68 -4.84
N ARG A 104 5.01 -19.93 -6.05
CA ARG A 104 4.21 -20.39 -7.21
C ARG A 104 3.32 -21.60 -6.92
N ASN A 105 3.79 -22.56 -6.12
CA ASN A 105 3.00 -23.76 -5.80
C ASN A 105 1.69 -23.45 -5.09
N VAL A 106 1.65 -22.36 -4.27
CA VAL A 106 0.44 -21.91 -3.58
C VAL A 106 -0.51 -21.18 -4.52
N TYR A 107 0.04 -20.38 -5.45
CA TYR A 107 -0.73 -19.48 -6.33
C TYR A 107 -0.95 -20.03 -7.74
N ARG A 108 -0.70 -21.30 -7.95
CA ARG A 108 -0.89 -21.96 -9.26
C ARG A 108 -2.37 -21.96 -9.64
N ALA A 109 -2.66 -21.52 -10.87
CA ALA A 109 -4.03 -21.43 -11.37
C ALA A 109 -4.76 -22.77 -11.43
N GLY A 110 -4.05 -23.84 -11.78
CA GLY A 110 -4.65 -25.15 -11.98
C GLY A 110 -5.70 -25.15 -13.10
N SER A 111 -6.50 -26.20 -13.16
CA SER A 111 -7.59 -26.36 -14.13
C SER A 111 -8.92 -25.79 -13.61
N TRP A 112 -8.96 -24.50 -13.33
CA TRP A 112 -10.20 -23.85 -12.92
C TRP A 112 -11.14 -23.60 -14.12
N ARG A 113 -12.44 -23.97 -13.98
CA ARG A 113 -13.44 -23.80 -15.01
C ARG A 113 -14.72 -23.19 -14.45
N ALA A 114 -15.41 -22.40 -15.27
CA ALA A 114 -16.72 -21.83 -14.95
C ALA A 114 -17.61 -21.79 -16.20
N PRO A 115 -18.95 -21.82 -16.03
CA PRO A 115 -19.91 -21.79 -17.14
C PRO A 115 -20.10 -20.36 -17.71
N PHE A 116 -19.24 -19.44 -17.39
CA PHE A 116 -19.28 -18.06 -17.86
C PHE A 116 -17.90 -17.63 -18.37
N ARG A 117 -17.86 -16.62 -19.23
CA ARG A 117 -16.63 -16.03 -19.75
C ARG A 117 -15.99 -15.10 -18.71
N TYR A 118 -14.68 -14.91 -18.80
CA TYR A 118 -13.97 -13.90 -18.00
C TYR A 118 -14.55 -12.50 -18.24
N THR A 119 -14.81 -11.81 -17.18
CA THR A 119 -15.22 -10.41 -17.19
C THR A 119 -14.33 -9.63 -16.24
N ARG A 120 -13.78 -8.53 -16.70
CA ARG A 120 -12.92 -7.68 -15.89
C ARG A 120 -13.77 -6.81 -14.98
N TRP A 121 -14.04 -7.30 -13.78
CA TRP A 121 -14.79 -6.55 -12.77
C TRP A 121 -13.94 -5.48 -12.12
N ASN A 122 -14.58 -4.36 -11.72
CA ASN A 122 -14.00 -3.30 -10.91
C ASN A 122 -14.66 -3.28 -9.53
N GLU A 123 -13.96 -2.68 -8.57
CA GLU A 123 -14.53 -2.39 -7.25
C GLU A 123 -15.77 -1.50 -7.42
N GLY A 124 -16.81 -1.77 -6.62
CA GLY A 124 -18.11 -1.11 -6.73
C GLY A 124 -19.09 -1.74 -7.73
N ALA A 125 -18.62 -2.56 -8.67
CA ALA A 125 -19.50 -3.24 -9.63
C ALA A 125 -20.49 -4.17 -8.91
N ARG A 126 -21.71 -4.27 -9.44
CA ARG A 126 -22.69 -5.26 -8.99
C ARG A 126 -22.70 -6.43 -9.98
N ILE A 127 -22.48 -7.63 -9.46
CA ILE A 127 -22.39 -8.86 -10.27
C ILE A 127 -23.52 -9.81 -9.94
N ARG A 128 -23.88 -10.67 -10.91
CA ARG A 128 -24.96 -11.66 -10.74
C ARG A 128 -24.50 -12.83 -9.86
N PRO A 129 -25.43 -13.52 -9.17
CA PRO A 129 -25.12 -14.65 -8.27
C PRO A 129 -24.33 -15.78 -8.94
N VAL A 130 -24.48 -15.99 -10.24
CA VAL A 130 -23.73 -17.00 -10.98
C VAL A 130 -22.21 -16.82 -10.86
N TYR A 131 -21.71 -15.58 -10.70
CA TYR A 131 -20.29 -15.28 -10.58
C TYR A 131 -19.72 -15.49 -9.15
N TYR A 132 -20.59 -15.53 -8.14
CA TYR A 132 -20.19 -15.72 -6.75
C TYR A 132 -20.96 -16.82 -6.03
N SER A 133 -21.35 -17.88 -6.77
CA SER A 133 -21.91 -19.09 -6.14
C SER A 133 -20.86 -19.74 -5.24
N SER A 134 -21.30 -20.51 -4.25
CA SER A 134 -20.44 -21.11 -3.22
C SER A 134 -19.30 -21.96 -3.76
N ARG A 135 -19.47 -22.57 -4.94
CA ARG A 135 -18.42 -23.35 -5.64
C ARG A 135 -17.17 -22.56 -5.95
N TYR A 136 -17.26 -21.24 -6.03
CA TYR A 136 -16.15 -20.35 -6.34
C TYR A 136 -15.55 -19.69 -5.10
N TYR A 137 -16.06 -20.00 -3.91
CA TYR A 137 -15.51 -19.44 -2.68
C TYR A 137 -14.12 -19.99 -2.42
N ILE A 138 -13.25 -19.12 -1.96
CA ILE A 138 -11.96 -19.48 -1.40
C ILE A 138 -12.22 -19.91 0.04
N SER A 139 -12.22 -21.22 0.27
CA SER A 139 -12.55 -21.83 1.58
C SER A 139 -11.50 -21.54 2.64
N ASP A 140 -10.23 -21.47 2.25
CA ASP A 140 -9.11 -21.11 3.12
C ASP A 140 -8.41 -19.83 2.64
N PRO A 141 -8.92 -18.66 3.02
CA PRO A 141 -8.28 -17.38 2.68
C PRO A 141 -6.87 -17.22 3.24
N TYR A 142 -6.60 -17.79 4.42
CA TYR A 142 -5.30 -17.66 5.09
C TYR A 142 -4.16 -18.32 4.32
N ARG A 143 -4.44 -19.42 3.65
CA ARG A 143 -3.49 -20.08 2.75
C ARG A 143 -2.95 -19.11 1.69
N TYR A 144 -3.79 -18.20 1.23
CA TYR A 144 -3.48 -17.20 0.22
C TYR A 144 -3.16 -15.81 0.81
N ARG A 145 -2.99 -15.73 2.13
CA ARG A 145 -2.75 -14.47 2.83
C ARG A 145 -3.85 -13.42 2.65
N LEU A 146 -5.04 -13.87 2.31
CA LEU A 146 -6.21 -13.01 2.28
C LEU A 146 -6.74 -12.84 3.71
N PRO A 147 -7.17 -11.62 4.10
CA PRO A 147 -7.76 -11.41 5.42
C PRO A 147 -9.08 -12.19 5.56
N ARG A 148 -9.44 -12.49 6.79
CA ARG A 148 -10.74 -13.09 7.08
C ARG A 148 -11.84 -12.17 6.56
N PRO A 149 -12.75 -12.65 5.70
CA PRO A 149 -13.83 -11.82 5.20
C PRO A 149 -14.83 -11.50 6.34
N GLY A 150 -15.33 -10.28 6.35
CA GLY A 150 -16.36 -9.85 7.29
C GLY A 150 -17.73 -10.49 7.00
N ASN A 151 -18.74 -10.10 7.79
CA ASN A 151 -20.10 -10.58 7.62
C ASN A 151 -20.60 -10.27 6.19
N ASN A 152 -21.29 -11.25 5.58
CA ASN A 152 -21.78 -11.19 4.21
C ASN A 152 -20.72 -10.97 3.13
N LEU A 153 -19.42 -10.99 3.46
CA LEU A 153 -18.34 -10.92 2.48
C LEU A 153 -17.77 -12.31 2.24
N ARG A 154 -17.42 -12.60 0.99
CA ARG A 154 -16.73 -13.84 0.61
C ARG A 154 -15.63 -13.53 -0.40
N TRP A 155 -14.51 -14.19 -0.24
CA TRP A 155 -13.49 -14.24 -1.26
C TRP A 155 -13.91 -15.23 -2.33
N VAL A 156 -13.97 -14.77 -3.55
CA VAL A 156 -14.48 -15.52 -4.70
C VAL A 156 -13.39 -15.57 -5.77
N ARG A 157 -13.09 -16.75 -6.28
CA ARG A 157 -12.23 -16.90 -7.42
C ARG A 157 -12.97 -16.61 -8.71
N HIS A 158 -12.40 -15.76 -9.55
CA HIS A 158 -12.90 -15.43 -10.88
C HIS A 158 -11.76 -15.58 -11.90
N TYR A 159 -11.60 -16.77 -12.47
CA TYR A 159 -10.44 -17.14 -13.30
C TYR A 159 -9.13 -16.97 -12.51
N ASN A 160 -8.25 -16.07 -12.97
CA ASN A 160 -7.00 -15.76 -12.30
C ASN A 160 -7.12 -14.61 -11.29
N ASP A 161 -8.28 -14.00 -11.17
CA ASP A 161 -8.56 -12.93 -10.23
C ASP A 161 -9.20 -13.46 -8.95
N VAL A 162 -9.08 -12.68 -7.87
CA VAL A 162 -9.80 -12.89 -6.62
C VAL A 162 -10.62 -11.65 -6.32
N LEU A 163 -11.90 -11.84 -6.03
CA LEU A 163 -12.85 -10.78 -5.73
C LEU A 163 -13.31 -10.93 -4.27
N LEU A 164 -13.38 -9.84 -3.53
CA LEU A 164 -14.15 -9.78 -2.29
C LEU A 164 -15.55 -9.30 -2.64
N VAL A 165 -16.54 -10.16 -2.45
CA VAL A 165 -17.92 -9.88 -2.86
C VAL A 165 -18.83 -9.85 -1.63
N ASN A 166 -19.67 -8.83 -1.54
CA ASN A 166 -20.79 -8.83 -0.63
C ASN A 166 -21.91 -9.71 -1.24
N VAL A 167 -22.07 -10.91 -0.69
CA VAL A 167 -22.99 -11.93 -1.25
C VAL A 167 -24.46 -11.55 -1.10
N ARG A 168 -24.80 -10.62 -0.22
CA ARG A 168 -26.16 -10.12 -0.05
C ARG A 168 -26.56 -9.12 -1.14
N SER A 169 -25.64 -8.26 -1.55
CA SER A 169 -25.91 -7.20 -2.52
C SER A 169 -25.35 -7.48 -3.91
N GLY A 170 -24.48 -8.49 -4.04
CA GLY A 170 -23.71 -8.75 -5.26
C GLY A 170 -22.62 -7.72 -5.57
N ARG A 171 -22.30 -6.81 -4.63
CA ARG A 171 -21.31 -5.76 -4.86
C ARG A 171 -19.88 -6.29 -4.69
N VAL A 172 -19.02 -6.00 -5.65
CA VAL A 172 -17.58 -6.24 -5.56
C VAL A 172 -16.96 -5.16 -4.68
N MET A 173 -16.34 -5.57 -3.59
CA MET A 173 -15.74 -4.68 -2.60
C MET A 173 -14.24 -4.49 -2.83
N GLN A 174 -13.57 -5.52 -3.35
CA GLN A 174 -12.13 -5.50 -3.62
C GLN A 174 -11.80 -6.46 -4.76
N VAL A 175 -10.76 -6.14 -5.53
CA VAL A 175 -10.29 -6.94 -6.67
C VAL A 175 -8.77 -7.13 -6.60
N HIS A 176 -8.33 -8.37 -6.56
CA HIS A 176 -6.93 -8.76 -6.75
C HIS A 176 -6.78 -9.42 -8.12
N ARG A 177 -6.22 -8.67 -9.08
CA ARG A 177 -6.04 -9.15 -10.46
C ARG A 177 -4.80 -10.00 -10.61
N GLY A 178 -4.87 -11.00 -11.52
CA GLY A 178 -3.75 -11.88 -11.77
C GLY A 178 -3.22 -12.53 -10.49
N PHE A 179 -4.14 -12.91 -9.61
CA PHE A 179 -3.80 -13.49 -8.31
C PHE A 179 -3.26 -14.92 -8.46
N PHE A 180 -3.84 -15.68 -9.38
CA PHE A 180 -3.37 -17.01 -9.77
C PHE A 180 -2.67 -16.96 -11.12
N TRP A 181 -1.72 -17.85 -11.39
CA TRP A 181 -1.00 -18.04 -12.65
C TRP A 181 -0.64 -19.49 -12.97
#